data_5db1dcaa7c15d36c47129a30d449e797
#
_entry.id   5db1dcaa7c15d36c47129a30d449e797
#
_cell.length_a   1.000
_cell.length_b   1.000
_cell.length_c   1.000
_cell.angle_alpha   90.00
_cell.angle_beta   90.00
_cell.angle_gamma   90.00
#
_symmetry.space_group_name_H-M   'P 1'
#
loop_
_entity.id
_entity.type
_entity.pdbx_description
1 polymer ?
#
loop_
_entity_poly.entity_id
_entity_poly.type
_entity_poly.pdbx_seq_one_letter_code
_entity_poly.pdbx_strand_id
1 'polypeptide(L)'
;MTPSPLPRVAILQFPGSNCESETARSVRTAGLQPEIFRWNRPAAELEPFDAYIVPGGFSYEDRVRAGVIAAKEPLLEMLALQAEKGKPVLGICNGAQILLESGLLPGLHPGRVEMALAHNYMTRGHHVVRRGHHCAWINLRCEVPPSRTPFTRKLLKNQILP
;
A
#
# COMPACT_ATOMS: atom_id res chain seq x y z
N MET A 1 -30.10 13.63 -15.61
CA MET A 1 -28.68 13.17 -15.61
C MET A 1 -28.58 11.95 -14.70
N THR A 2 -28.30 10.78 -15.22
CA THR A 2 -28.02 9.61 -14.38
C THR A 2 -26.74 9.89 -13.61
N PRO A 3 -26.71 9.68 -12.27
CA PRO A 3 -25.49 9.87 -11.49
C PRO A 3 -24.40 8.94 -12.03
N SER A 4 -23.20 9.48 -12.19
CA SER A 4 -22.02 8.67 -12.56
C SER A 4 -21.85 7.53 -11.55
N PRO A 5 -21.54 6.31 -11.99
CA PRO A 5 -21.32 5.22 -11.06
C PRO A 5 -20.19 5.58 -10.08
N LEU A 6 -20.32 5.14 -8.82
CA LEU A 6 -19.31 5.37 -7.81
C LEU A 6 -18.01 4.65 -8.21
N PRO A 7 -16.83 5.26 -7.97
CA PRO A 7 -15.55 4.62 -8.24
C PRO A 7 -15.41 3.31 -7.45
N ARG A 8 -14.95 2.26 -8.14
CA ARG A 8 -14.77 0.91 -7.58
C ARG A 8 -13.36 0.75 -7.02
N VAL A 9 -13.29 0.25 -5.79
CA VAL A 9 -12.01 0.02 -5.09
C VAL A 9 -11.84 -1.46 -4.80
N ALA A 10 -10.81 -2.08 -5.37
CA ALA A 10 -10.44 -3.45 -5.03
C ALA A 10 -9.64 -3.46 -3.72
N ILE A 11 -10.08 -4.26 -2.76
CA ILE A 11 -9.37 -4.53 -1.51
C ILE A 11 -8.77 -5.93 -1.63
N LEU A 12 -7.45 -6.00 -1.79
CA LEU A 12 -6.77 -7.26 -2.03
C LEU A 12 -6.69 -8.10 -0.77
N GLN A 13 -7.18 -9.33 -0.84
CA GLN A 13 -7.15 -10.29 0.25
C GLN A 13 -6.19 -11.43 -0.07
N PHE A 14 -5.15 -11.57 0.74
CA PHE A 14 -4.22 -12.70 0.72
C PHE A 14 -4.51 -13.64 1.91
N PRO A 15 -4.04 -14.90 1.87
CA PRO A 15 -4.05 -15.76 3.07
C PRO A 15 -3.36 -15.05 4.24
N GLY A 16 -4.06 -14.91 5.37
CA GLY A 16 -3.57 -14.19 6.54
C GLY A 16 -3.85 -12.68 6.57
N SER A 17 -4.46 -12.09 5.52
CA SER A 17 -5.06 -10.76 5.65
C SER A 17 -6.19 -10.80 6.67
N ASN A 18 -6.37 -9.73 7.44
CA ASN A 18 -7.43 -9.66 8.45
C ASN A 18 -8.10 -8.29 8.61
N CYS A 19 -7.68 -7.28 7.85
CA CYS A 19 -8.24 -5.92 7.91
C CYS A 19 -9.07 -5.55 6.67
N GLU A 20 -9.49 -6.51 5.86
CA GLU A 20 -10.25 -6.25 4.63
C GLU A 20 -11.66 -5.73 4.90
N SER A 21 -12.32 -6.24 5.96
CA SER A 21 -13.69 -5.83 6.31
C SER A 21 -13.75 -4.40 6.84
N GLU A 22 -12.82 -4.00 7.69
CA GLU A 22 -12.68 -2.64 8.21
C GLU A 22 -12.32 -1.67 7.08
N THR A 23 -11.42 -2.09 6.20
CA THR A 23 -11.04 -1.32 5.01
C THR A 23 -12.25 -1.11 4.10
N ALA A 24 -13.04 -2.15 3.84
CA ALA A 24 -14.26 -2.05 3.03
C ALA A 24 -15.28 -1.09 3.66
N ARG A 25 -15.42 -1.13 4.99
CA ARG A 25 -16.29 -0.18 5.71
C ARG A 25 -15.80 1.25 5.53
N SER A 26 -14.51 1.50 5.70
CA SER A 26 -13.92 2.83 5.53
C SER A 26 -14.10 3.37 4.10
N VAL A 27 -13.91 2.52 3.10
CA VAL A 27 -14.13 2.88 1.68
C VAL A 27 -15.59 3.27 1.43
N ARG A 28 -16.56 2.51 1.97
CA ARG A 28 -17.99 2.89 1.85
C ARG A 28 -18.29 4.22 2.53
N THR A 29 -17.74 4.45 3.72
CA THR A 29 -17.90 5.72 4.45
C THR A 29 -17.33 6.90 3.65
N ALA A 30 -16.29 6.67 2.85
CA ALA A 30 -15.73 7.66 1.96
C ALA A 30 -16.56 7.87 0.66
N GLY A 31 -17.71 7.19 0.50
CA GLY A 31 -18.57 7.33 -0.68
C GLY A 31 -18.07 6.57 -1.91
N LEU A 32 -17.25 5.54 -1.73
CA LEU A 32 -16.72 4.71 -2.80
C LEU A 32 -17.31 3.29 -2.72
N GLN A 33 -17.16 2.52 -3.80
CA GLN A 33 -17.67 1.15 -3.89
C GLN A 33 -16.54 0.13 -3.66
N PRO A 34 -16.42 -0.49 -2.47
CA PRO A 34 -15.40 -1.50 -2.21
C PRO A 34 -15.83 -2.87 -2.68
N GLU A 35 -14.84 -3.65 -3.14
CA GLU A 35 -14.97 -5.08 -3.37
C GLU A 35 -13.75 -5.79 -2.79
N ILE A 36 -13.98 -6.85 -1.98
CA ILE A 36 -12.89 -7.70 -1.49
C ILE A 36 -12.49 -8.64 -2.63
N PHE A 37 -11.26 -8.47 -3.10
CA PHE A 37 -10.71 -9.22 -4.21
C PHE A 37 -9.73 -10.26 -3.69
N ARG A 38 -10.12 -11.53 -3.77
CA ARG A 38 -9.30 -12.65 -3.28
C ARG A 38 -8.10 -12.91 -4.19
N TRP A 39 -6.97 -13.22 -3.60
CA TRP A 39 -5.70 -13.49 -4.24
C TRP A 39 -5.75 -14.55 -5.36
N ASN A 40 -6.65 -15.54 -5.25
CA ASN A 40 -6.79 -16.66 -6.16
C ASN A 40 -7.79 -16.42 -7.32
N ARG A 41 -8.30 -15.21 -7.45
CA ARG A 41 -9.09 -14.81 -8.63
C ARG A 41 -8.16 -14.52 -9.81
N PRO A 42 -8.66 -14.62 -11.06
CA PRO A 42 -7.90 -14.20 -12.23
C PRO A 42 -7.43 -12.75 -12.10
N ALA A 43 -6.11 -12.50 -12.21
CA ALA A 43 -5.54 -11.17 -12.03
C ALA A 43 -6.12 -10.12 -13.00
N ALA A 44 -6.51 -10.55 -14.20
CA ALA A 44 -7.14 -9.68 -15.21
C ALA A 44 -8.45 -9.03 -14.71
N GLU A 45 -9.14 -9.64 -13.75
CA GLU A 45 -10.35 -9.08 -13.17
C GLU A 45 -10.09 -7.84 -12.29
N LEU A 46 -8.84 -7.48 -12.03
CA LEU A 46 -8.48 -6.21 -11.40
C LEU A 46 -8.63 -5.01 -12.35
N GLU A 47 -8.56 -5.22 -13.65
CA GLU A 47 -8.52 -4.13 -14.61
C GLU A 47 -9.72 -3.15 -14.51
N PRO A 48 -10.97 -3.58 -14.25
CA PRO A 48 -12.11 -2.67 -14.18
C PRO A 48 -12.19 -1.80 -12.93
N PHE A 49 -11.28 -1.95 -11.96
CA PHE A 49 -11.27 -1.13 -10.74
C PHE A 49 -10.56 0.20 -10.96
N ASP A 50 -11.02 1.23 -10.24
CA ASP A 50 -10.48 2.59 -10.32
C ASP A 50 -9.34 2.82 -9.34
N ALA A 51 -9.28 2.04 -8.25
CA ALA A 51 -8.26 2.13 -7.22
C ALA A 51 -8.07 0.79 -6.49
N TYR A 52 -6.96 0.65 -5.77
CA TYR A 52 -6.59 -0.58 -5.09
C TYR A 52 -6.10 -0.29 -3.66
N ILE A 53 -6.49 -1.15 -2.73
CA ILE A 53 -5.99 -1.13 -1.35
C ILE A 53 -5.45 -2.51 -1.00
N VAL A 54 -4.21 -2.56 -0.53
CA VAL A 54 -3.63 -3.74 0.10
C VAL A 54 -3.71 -3.53 1.61
N PRO A 55 -4.64 -4.21 2.30
CA PRO A 55 -4.92 -3.96 3.72
C PRO A 55 -3.85 -4.56 4.63
N GLY A 56 -4.01 -4.31 5.93
CA GLY A 56 -3.19 -4.90 6.97
C GLY A 56 -3.51 -6.38 7.22
N GLY A 57 -2.62 -7.01 7.97
CA GLY A 57 -2.71 -8.41 8.36
C GLY A 57 -1.34 -9.04 8.53
N PHE A 58 -1.30 -10.36 8.34
CA PHE A 58 -0.10 -11.19 8.38
C PHE A 58 -0.10 -12.12 7.18
N SER A 59 0.03 -11.57 5.97
CA SER A 59 -0.02 -12.34 4.74
C SER A 59 0.97 -13.50 4.76
N TYR A 60 0.46 -14.72 4.52
CA TYR A 60 1.24 -15.96 4.61
C TYR A 60 1.98 -16.13 5.94
N GLU A 61 1.39 -15.63 7.06
CA GLU A 61 1.94 -15.69 8.42
C GLU A 61 3.33 -15.01 8.54
N ASP A 62 3.62 -14.05 7.68
CA ASP A 62 4.92 -13.36 7.57
C ASP A 62 6.12 -14.31 7.40
N ARG A 63 5.89 -15.52 6.86
CA ARG A 63 6.94 -16.51 6.62
C ARG A 63 8.04 -15.93 5.74
N VAL A 64 9.28 -16.25 6.05
CA VAL A 64 10.52 -15.74 5.43
C VAL A 64 10.74 -14.28 5.79
N ARG A 65 9.84 -13.39 5.37
CA ARG A 65 9.80 -11.95 5.67
C ARG A 65 8.41 -11.42 5.37
N ALA A 66 7.94 -10.46 6.17
CA ALA A 66 6.62 -9.89 6.03
C ALA A 66 6.35 -9.35 4.60
N GLY A 67 5.29 -9.83 3.99
CA GLY A 67 4.84 -9.43 2.66
C GLY A 67 5.58 -10.09 1.49
N VAL A 68 6.72 -10.76 1.68
CA VAL A 68 7.56 -11.25 0.57
C VAL A 68 6.88 -12.33 -0.27
N ILE A 69 6.10 -13.21 0.33
CA ILE A 69 5.39 -14.27 -0.42
C ILE A 69 4.25 -13.66 -1.22
N ALA A 70 3.42 -12.84 -0.59
CA ALA A 70 2.33 -12.13 -1.27
C ALA A 70 2.84 -11.26 -2.43
N ALA A 71 4.02 -10.64 -2.29
CA ALA A 71 4.65 -9.84 -3.33
C ALA A 71 5.01 -10.64 -4.60
N LYS A 72 5.01 -11.96 -4.56
CA LYS A 72 5.29 -12.85 -5.71
C LYS A 72 4.03 -13.41 -6.36
N GLU A 73 2.87 -13.07 -5.84
CA GLU A 73 1.60 -13.48 -6.46
C GLU A 73 1.39 -12.76 -7.79
N PRO A 74 0.85 -13.44 -8.83
CA PRO A 74 0.59 -12.84 -10.14
C PRO A 74 -0.31 -11.60 -10.07
N LEU A 75 -1.11 -11.49 -9.00
CA LEU A 75 -1.96 -10.35 -8.72
C LEU A 75 -1.15 -9.05 -8.58
N LEU A 76 0.07 -9.11 -8.06
CA LEU A 76 0.94 -7.93 -7.89
C LEU A 76 1.52 -7.44 -9.21
N GLU A 77 1.73 -8.32 -10.19
CA GLU A 77 2.15 -7.92 -11.54
C GLU A 77 1.04 -7.10 -12.21
N MET A 78 -0.22 -7.58 -12.11
CA MET A 78 -1.36 -6.82 -12.61
C MET A 78 -1.55 -5.49 -11.86
N LEU A 79 -1.37 -5.49 -10.54
CA LEU A 79 -1.43 -4.27 -9.74
C LEU A 79 -0.38 -3.24 -10.20
N ALA A 80 0.84 -3.69 -10.51
CA ALA A 80 1.89 -2.83 -11.05
C ALA A 80 1.48 -2.20 -12.39
N LEU A 81 0.93 -2.99 -13.32
CA LEU A 81 0.41 -2.50 -14.59
C LEU A 81 -0.69 -1.44 -14.41
N GLN A 82 -1.58 -1.65 -13.45
CA GLN A 82 -2.63 -0.66 -13.17
C GLN A 82 -2.08 0.62 -12.50
N ALA A 83 -1.07 0.49 -11.65
CA ALA A 83 -0.37 1.63 -11.06
C ALA A 83 0.36 2.47 -12.11
N GLU A 84 1.00 1.82 -13.10
CA GLU A 84 1.62 2.50 -14.25
C GLU A 84 0.60 3.26 -15.11
N LYS A 85 -0.62 2.76 -15.22
CA LYS A 85 -1.76 3.46 -15.85
C LYS A 85 -2.26 4.66 -15.00
N GLY A 86 -1.64 4.93 -13.85
CA GLY A 86 -1.96 6.05 -12.96
C GLY A 86 -3.08 5.77 -11.95
N LYS A 87 -3.54 4.52 -11.80
CA LYS A 87 -4.56 4.18 -10.82
C LYS A 87 -3.96 4.18 -9.40
N PRO A 88 -4.65 4.76 -8.41
CA PRO A 88 -4.16 4.83 -7.04
C PRO A 88 -4.00 3.45 -6.40
N VAL A 89 -2.87 3.25 -5.72
CA VAL A 89 -2.59 2.07 -4.92
C VAL A 89 -2.22 2.51 -3.50
N LEU A 90 -2.89 1.97 -2.49
CA LEU A 90 -2.62 2.23 -1.08
C LEU A 90 -2.26 0.94 -0.36
N GLY A 91 -1.10 0.90 0.29
CA GLY A 91 -0.70 -0.18 1.19
C GLY A 91 -0.78 0.26 2.65
N ILE A 92 -1.42 -0.56 3.49
CA ILE A 92 -1.59 -0.26 4.93
C ILE A 92 -0.91 -1.37 5.74
N CYS A 93 0.00 -1.03 6.66
CA CYS A 93 0.70 -1.98 7.53
C CYS A 93 1.36 -3.11 6.71
N ASN A 94 0.89 -4.36 6.83
CA ASN A 94 1.38 -5.48 6.02
C ASN A 94 1.22 -5.24 4.50
N GLY A 95 0.18 -4.50 4.09
CA GLY A 95 0.02 -4.08 2.70
C GLY A 95 1.17 -3.19 2.20
N ALA A 96 1.68 -2.28 3.05
CA ALA A 96 2.85 -1.48 2.69
C ALA A 96 4.12 -2.35 2.57
N GLN A 97 4.25 -3.38 3.42
CA GLN A 97 5.33 -4.37 3.31
C GLN A 97 5.26 -5.14 1.99
N ILE A 98 4.07 -5.56 1.57
CA ILE A 98 3.87 -6.23 0.27
C ILE A 98 4.27 -5.30 -0.89
N LEU A 99 3.87 -4.03 -0.85
CA LEU A 99 4.22 -3.06 -1.89
C LEU A 99 5.74 -2.78 -1.96
N LEU A 100 6.43 -2.78 -0.82
CA LEU A 100 7.90 -2.68 -0.78
C LEU A 100 8.56 -3.92 -1.40
N GLU A 101 8.13 -5.11 -1.01
CA GLU A 101 8.69 -6.39 -1.48
C GLU A 101 8.36 -6.68 -2.96
N SER A 102 7.32 -6.04 -3.52
CA SER A 102 6.98 -6.12 -4.93
C SER A 102 7.70 -5.08 -5.81
N GLY A 103 8.37 -4.09 -5.20
CA GLY A 103 9.01 -2.98 -5.90
C GLY A 103 8.05 -1.86 -6.32
N LEU A 104 6.77 -1.93 -5.93
CA LEU A 104 5.81 -0.84 -6.16
C LEU A 104 6.10 0.39 -5.30
N LEU A 105 6.80 0.23 -4.20
CA LEU A 105 7.35 1.30 -3.37
C LEU A 105 8.88 1.17 -3.31
N PRO A 106 9.64 2.26 -3.46
CA PRO A 106 9.21 3.63 -3.77
C PRO A 106 8.81 3.85 -5.24
N GLY A 107 8.93 2.82 -6.09
CA GLY A 107 8.54 2.85 -7.50
C GLY A 107 9.38 3.82 -8.34
N LEU A 108 10.69 3.91 -8.06
CA LEU A 108 11.61 4.74 -8.84
C LEU A 108 11.95 4.09 -10.18
N HIS A 109 12.08 2.76 -10.19
CA HIS A 109 12.28 1.95 -11.37
C HIS A 109 11.26 0.80 -11.40
N PRO A 110 10.46 0.67 -12.47
CA PRO A 110 9.43 -0.37 -12.57
C PRO A 110 10.00 -1.78 -12.34
N GLY A 111 9.31 -2.57 -11.54
CA GLY A 111 9.65 -3.98 -11.27
C GLY A 111 10.92 -4.22 -10.44
N ARG A 112 11.59 -3.15 -9.93
CA ARG A 112 12.78 -3.28 -9.10
C ARG A 112 12.47 -3.05 -7.64
N VAL A 113 12.86 -4.00 -6.79
CA VAL A 113 12.83 -3.86 -5.34
C VAL A 113 14.01 -3.00 -4.90
N GLU A 114 13.77 -1.81 -4.40
CA GLU A 114 14.81 -0.82 -4.07
C GLU A 114 14.91 -0.52 -2.59
N MET A 115 13.92 -0.94 -1.81
CA MET A 115 13.86 -0.74 -0.36
C MET A 115 13.41 -2.02 0.33
N ALA A 116 13.80 -2.15 1.59
CA ALA A 116 13.30 -3.19 2.48
C ALA A 116 13.08 -2.61 3.87
N LEU A 117 12.09 -3.14 4.60
CA LEU A 117 11.94 -2.83 6.02
C LEU A 117 12.98 -3.61 6.82
N ALA A 118 13.66 -2.92 7.72
CA ALA A 118 14.64 -3.48 8.61
C ALA A 118 14.25 -3.24 10.07
N HIS A 119 14.89 -3.97 10.98
CA HIS A 119 14.71 -3.73 12.41
C HIS A 119 15.11 -2.30 12.76
N ASN A 120 14.20 -1.60 13.43
CA ASN A 120 14.46 -0.25 13.89
C ASN A 120 15.45 -0.24 15.05
N TYR A 121 16.42 0.68 14.99
CA TYR A 121 17.35 0.94 16.08
C TYR A 121 17.73 2.42 16.14
N MET A 122 18.00 2.89 17.34
CA MET A 122 18.54 4.23 17.58
C MET A 122 20.00 4.12 17.96
N THR A 123 20.81 5.03 17.45
CA THR A 123 22.24 5.12 17.80
C THR A 123 22.55 6.42 18.52
N ARG A 124 23.54 6.37 19.41
CA ARG A 124 24.19 7.56 19.98
C ARG A 124 25.68 7.41 19.71
N GLY A 125 26.18 8.19 18.75
CA GLY A 125 27.48 7.94 18.15
C GLY A 125 27.49 6.58 17.45
N HIS A 126 28.46 5.73 17.77
CA HIS A 126 28.58 4.36 17.21
C HIS A 126 27.85 3.29 18.04
N HIS A 127 27.17 3.64 19.12
CA HIS A 127 26.51 2.69 20.01
C HIS A 127 25.00 2.62 19.73
N VAL A 128 24.47 1.41 19.60
CA VAL A 128 23.01 1.18 19.54
C VAL A 128 22.47 1.30 20.97
N VAL A 129 21.63 2.32 21.20
CA VAL A 129 21.03 2.60 22.52
C VAL A 129 19.62 2.06 22.68
N ARG A 130 18.93 1.76 21.58
CA ARG A 130 17.58 1.21 21.57
C ARG A 130 17.32 0.41 20.31
N ARG A 131 16.62 -0.71 20.46
CA ARG A 131 16.15 -1.54 19.34
C ARG A 131 14.65 -1.77 19.45
N GLY A 132 14.01 -2.10 18.31
CA GLY A 132 12.61 -2.50 18.25
C GLY A 132 11.65 -1.37 17.91
N HIS A 133 10.38 -1.60 18.17
CA HIS A 133 9.32 -0.66 17.82
C HIS A 133 9.45 0.67 18.58
N HIS A 134 9.34 1.76 17.84
CA HIS A 134 9.42 3.11 18.42
C HIS A 134 8.12 3.85 18.12
N CYS A 135 7.29 4.01 19.14
CA CYS A 135 6.05 4.76 19.06
C CYS A 135 6.32 6.21 19.44
N ALA A 136 6.21 7.11 18.47
CA ALA A 136 6.43 8.54 18.68
C ALA A 136 5.65 9.36 17.65
N TRP A 137 5.29 10.58 18.02
CA TRP A 137 4.84 11.58 17.05
C TRP A 137 5.99 11.98 16.16
N ILE A 138 5.76 12.05 14.86
CA ILE A 138 6.73 12.44 13.84
C ILE A 138 6.12 13.49 12.93
N ASN A 139 6.98 14.32 12.36
CA ASN A 139 6.58 15.21 11.28
C ASN A 139 6.88 14.56 9.93
N LEU A 140 5.93 14.62 9.02
CA LEU A 140 6.11 14.16 7.64
C LEU A 140 6.28 15.37 6.72
N ARG A 141 7.28 15.34 5.85
CA ARG A 141 7.48 16.35 4.81
C ARG A 141 7.07 15.80 3.45
N CYS A 142 6.23 16.56 2.74
CA CYS A 142 5.83 16.20 1.39
C CYS A 142 6.98 16.49 0.40
N GLU A 143 7.72 15.46 0.00
CA GLU A 143 8.88 15.58 -0.92
C GLU A 143 8.49 15.58 -2.40
N VAL A 144 7.30 15.08 -2.72
CA VAL A 144 6.87 14.91 -4.11
C VAL A 144 6.00 16.09 -4.58
N PRO A 145 5.95 16.38 -5.89
CA PRO A 145 4.99 17.33 -6.42
C PRO A 145 3.55 16.90 -6.10
N PRO A 146 2.63 17.83 -5.81
CA PRO A 146 1.22 17.52 -5.49
C PRO A 146 0.53 16.66 -6.54
N SER A 147 0.89 16.83 -7.80
CA SER A 147 0.34 16.07 -8.94
C SER A 147 0.81 14.62 -9.01
N ARG A 148 1.81 14.22 -8.21
CA ARG A 148 2.42 12.88 -8.29
C ARG A 148 1.44 11.78 -7.91
N THR A 149 0.62 12.01 -6.89
CA THR A 149 -0.36 11.03 -6.42
C THR A 149 -1.64 11.72 -5.95
N PRO A 150 -2.80 11.04 -5.98
CA PRO A 150 -4.04 11.58 -5.42
C PRO A 150 -3.94 11.85 -3.90
N PHE A 151 -3.04 11.14 -3.20
CA PHE A 151 -2.84 11.30 -1.75
C PHE A 151 -2.14 12.62 -1.39
N THR A 152 -1.34 13.18 -2.30
CA THR A 152 -0.58 14.43 -2.05
C THR A 152 -1.16 15.64 -2.78
N ARG A 153 -2.20 15.50 -3.60
CA ARG A 153 -2.72 16.56 -4.48
C ARG A 153 -3.19 17.83 -3.77
N LYS A 154 -3.49 17.75 -2.47
CA LYS A 154 -3.88 18.89 -1.63
C LYS A 154 -2.75 19.46 -0.79
N LEU A 155 -1.54 18.89 -0.90
CA LEU A 155 -0.37 19.33 -0.15
C LEU A 155 0.51 20.23 -1.03
N LEU A 156 1.28 21.10 -0.39
CA LEU A 156 2.36 21.81 -1.06
C LEU A 156 3.65 20.99 -0.99
N LYS A 157 4.52 21.12 -1.98
CA LYS A 157 5.87 20.56 -1.89
C LYS A 157 6.58 21.17 -0.68
N ASN A 158 7.27 20.34 0.08
CA ASN A 158 7.93 20.69 1.36
C ASN A 158 6.97 21.04 2.52
N GLN A 159 5.66 20.90 2.34
CA GLN A 159 4.72 21.04 3.45
C GLN A 159 5.00 19.98 4.51
N ILE A 160 5.02 20.42 5.77
CA ILE A 160 5.18 19.55 6.94
C ILE A 160 3.79 19.27 7.50
N LEU A 161 3.53 18.01 7.75
CA LEU A 161 2.33 17.50 8.43
C LEU A 161 2.74 16.95 9.79
N PRO A 162 2.04 17.32 10.88
CA PRO A 162 2.27 16.79 12.22
C PRO A 162 1.82 15.34 12.35
#